data_52b24d7fb72aa0410bc1c71b86a8da61
#
_entry.id   52b24d7fb72aa0410bc1c71b86a8da61
#
_cell.length_a   1.000
_cell.length_b   1.000
_cell.length_c   1.000
_cell.angle_alpha   90.00
_cell.angle_beta   90.00
_cell.angle_gamma   90.00
#
_symmetry.space_group_name_H-M   'P 1'
#
loop_
_entity.id
_entity.type
_entity.pdbx_description
1 polymer ?
#
loop_
_entity_poly.entity_id
_entity_poly.type
_entity_poly.pdbx_seq_one_letter_code
_entity_poly.pdbx_strand_id
1 'polypeptide(L)'
;MERDPFDRDQGGSNVGRDFERDHGDEPAPAFRDAAPDYLAPIDDDAPVSGHTPAPVATSSASETPEHDWQRAKELVYPAFRPVGTQCERIESFDLMAATADGKSHTQPLVDEGPAGLPVVYALDAGAFDVIVSGDHLRTWGIGAADLQDAAMRNLSTWSAAAPWTDEISGERRLVSSDTGDGWDAARILLPDVIDHLTRELGPHGRILIGLPERHILVAGSLRPNDDEFASLFADFVLETSGGADEPIDRRVFELVGGRLVEFAGIVAR
;
A
#
# COMPACT_ATOMS: atom_id res chain seq x y z
N MET A 1 -54.83 42.34 -21.04
CA MET A 1 -54.10 43.59 -21.15
C MET A 1 -52.82 43.40 -20.42
N GLU A 2 -51.85 43.28 -21.11
CA GLU A 2 -50.81 43.98 -21.87
C GLU A 2 -49.49 43.59 -21.23
N ARG A 3 -48.46 43.21 -21.82
CA ARG A 3 -47.81 43.11 -23.13
C ARG A 3 -46.46 42.47 -22.87
N ASP A 4 -46.15 41.44 -23.63
CA ASP A 4 -44.77 41.11 -23.97
C ASP A 4 -44.15 42.30 -24.71
N PRO A 5 -42.88 42.60 -24.51
CA PRO A 5 -41.98 42.50 -25.62
C PRO A 5 -40.53 42.20 -25.24
N PHE A 6 -39.85 41.32 -25.88
CA PHE A 6 -38.65 41.56 -26.71
C PHE A 6 -38.10 40.25 -27.27
N ASP A 7 -38.60 39.97 -28.42
CA ASP A 7 -37.94 39.21 -29.48
C ASP A 7 -36.85 40.07 -30.12
N ARG A 8 -35.64 39.55 -30.31
CA ARG A 8 -34.57 39.92 -31.24
C ARG A 8 -33.56 38.82 -31.22
N ASP A 9 -33.65 37.92 -32.17
CA ASP A 9 -33.22 37.95 -33.57
C ASP A 9 -31.73 38.14 -33.76
N GLN A 10 -31.11 37.05 -34.32
CA GLN A 10 -30.10 36.91 -35.38
C GLN A 10 -28.67 37.42 -35.19
N GLY A 11 -27.79 36.48 -35.58
CA GLY A 11 -26.49 36.77 -36.16
C GLY A 11 -25.39 35.79 -35.70
N GLY A 12 -25.21 34.66 -36.21
CA GLY A 12 -24.50 34.29 -37.42
C GLY A 12 -23.00 34.58 -37.33
N SER A 13 -22.16 33.63 -37.03
CA SER A 13 -20.96 33.41 -37.83
C SER A 13 -20.27 32.11 -37.47
N ASN A 14 -20.39 31.22 -38.36
CA ASN A 14 -19.66 30.00 -38.61
C ASN A 14 -18.21 30.37 -38.91
N VAL A 15 -17.25 30.04 -38.06
CA VAL A 15 -15.82 30.02 -38.41
C VAL A 15 -15.36 28.60 -38.18
N GLY A 16 -15.52 27.80 -39.27
CA GLY A 16 -14.81 26.55 -39.40
C GLY A 16 -13.31 26.82 -39.38
N ARG A 17 -12.61 26.21 -38.44
CA ARG A 17 -11.18 25.98 -38.54
C ARG A 17 -10.99 24.52 -38.88
N ASP A 18 -10.78 24.31 -40.19
CA ASP A 18 -10.17 23.12 -40.75
C ASP A 18 -8.78 22.94 -40.12
N PHE A 19 -8.65 21.94 -39.26
CA PHE A 19 -7.34 21.41 -38.89
C PHE A 19 -7.01 20.33 -39.92
N GLU A 20 -6.32 20.74 -40.99
CA GLU A 20 -5.55 19.83 -41.84
C GLU A 20 -4.55 19.09 -40.95
N ARG A 21 -4.80 17.79 -40.78
CA ARG A 21 -3.80 16.85 -40.27
C ARG A 21 -2.88 16.50 -41.46
N ASP A 22 -1.74 17.17 -41.44
CA ASP A 22 -0.59 16.76 -42.22
C ASP A 22 -0.08 15.41 -41.66
N HIS A 23 -0.44 14.33 -42.36
CA HIS A 23 0.14 13.02 -42.15
C HIS A 23 1.46 12.97 -42.91
N GLY A 24 2.52 13.47 -42.28
CA GLY A 24 3.88 13.21 -42.71
C GLY A 24 4.17 11.72 -42.57
N ASP A 25 4.20 11.02 -43.74
CA ASP A 25 4.76 9.69 -43.90
C ASP A 25 6.27 9.73 -43.58
N GLU A 26 6.65 9.49 -42.31
CA GLU A 26 8.02 9.11 -42.00
C GLU A 26 8.16 7.59 -42.18
N PRO A 27 9.06 7.14 -43.07
CA PRO A 27 9.31 5.71 -43.20
C PRO A 27 10.00 5.17 -41.94
N ALA A 28 9.43 4.12 -41.37
CA ALA A 28 9.98 3.36 -40.25
C ALA A 28 11.43 2.93 -40.54
N PRO A 29 12.36 3.03 -39.60
CA PRO A 29 13.71 2.56 -39.75
C PRO A 29 13.72 1.05 -39.98
N ALA A 30 14.27 0.64 -41.13
CA ALA A 30 14.49 -0.76 -41.47
C ALA A 30 15.43 -1.39 -40.40
N PHE A 31 14.91 -2.32 -39.64
CA PHE A 31 15.71 -3.22 -38.84
C PHE A 31 16.57 -4.06 -39.81
N ARG A 32 17.87 -3.76 -39.86
CA ARG A 32 18.84 -4.62 -40.48
C ARG A 32 19.05 -5.81 -39.58
N ASP A 33 18.64 -6.98 -40.01
CA ASP A 33 19.08 -8.27 -39.52
C ASP A 33 20.60 -8.37 -39.68
N ALA A 34 21.33 -8.07 -38.62
CA ALA A 34 22.73 -8.43 -38.48
C ALA A 34 22.79 -9.71 -37.65
N ALA A 35 22.75 -10.84 -38.30
CA ALA A 35 23.15 -12.09 -37.68
C ALA A 35 24.64 -11.97 -37.29
N PRO A 36 25.02 -12.26 -36.05
CA PRO A 36 26.43 -12.33 -35.71
C PRO A 36 27.00 -13.67 -36.20
N ASP A 37 27.79 -13.60 -37.31
CA ASP A 37 28.73 -14.64 -37.67
C ASP A 37 29.85 -14.72 -36.64
N TYR A 38 29.68 -15.58 -35.64
CA TYR A 38 30.75 -16.02 -34.77
C TYR A 38 30.66 -17.54 -34.56
N LEU A 39 30.96 -18.26 -35.61
CA LEU A 39 31.47 -19.62 -35.48
C LEU A 39 32.99 -19.58 -35.77
N ALA A 40 33.75 -19.20 -34.72
CA ALA A 40 35.17 -19.50 -34.72
C ALA A 40 35.33 -21.01 -34.52
N PRO A 41 36.28 -21.65 -35.22
CA PRO A 41 36.52 -23.08 -35.06
C PRO A 41 36.99 -23.32 -33.60
N ILE A 42 36.40 -24.32 -32.95
CA ILE A 42 36.79 -24.79 -31.64
C ILE A 42 38.11 -25.56 -31.85
N ASP A 43 39.21 -25.01 -31.33
CA ASP A 43 40.46 -25.73 -31.22
C ASP A 43 40.30 -26.81 -30.15
N ASP A 44 40.22 -28.07 -30.57
CA ASP A 44 40.07 -29.26 -29.74
C ASP A 44 41.33 -29.66 -28.95
N ASP A 45 42.42 -28.88 -29.00
CA ASP A 45 43.70 -29.21 -28.37
C ASP A 45 44.14 -28.26 -27.23
N ALA A 46 43.21 -27.56 -26.58
CA ALA A 46 43.56 -26.80 -25.39
C ALA A 46 43.60 -27.71 -24.16
N PRO A 47 44.71 -27.70 -23.36
CA PRO A 47 44.78 -28.52 -22.15
C PRO A 47 43.69 -28.06 -21.18
N VAL A 48 42.82 -29.00 -20.77
CA VAL A 48 41.80 -28.81 -19.76
C VAL A 48 42.51 -28.42 -18.46
N SER A 49 42.66 -27.11 -18.23
CA SER A 49 43.05 -26.59 -16.93
C SER A 49 41.94 -26.97 -15.97
N GLY A 50 42.27 -27.87 -15.03
CA GLY A 50 41.38 -28.30 -13.97
C GLY A 50 40.91 -27.07 -13.18
N HIS A 51 39.77 -26.50 -13.56
CA HIS A 51 39.05 -25.60 -12.72
C HIS A 51 38.48 -26.45 -11.58
N THR A 52 39.16 -26.45 -10.45
CA THR A 52 38.54 -26.78 -9.19
C THR A 52 37.39 -25.80 -9.04
N PRO A 53 36.10 -26.25 -9.05
CA PRO A 53 35.01 -25.36 -8.83
C PRO A 53 35.26 -24.69 -7.48
N ALA A 54 35.28 -23.35 -7.46
CA ALA A 54 35.28 -22.61 -6.22
C ALA A 54 34.14 -23.17 -5.37
N PRO A 55 34.34 -23.39 -4.06
CA PRO A 55 33.29 -23.85 -3.21
C PRO A 55 32.12 -22.85 -3.38
N VAL A 56 31.01 -23.34 -3.91
CA VAL A 56 29.76 -22.61 -3.89
C VAL A 56 29.52 -22.33 -2.42
N ALA A 57 29.63 -21.07 -2.01
CA ALA A 57 29.26 -20.68 -0.69
C ALA A 57 27.77 -21.05 -0.56
N THR A 58 27.49 -22.18 0.04
CA THR A 58 26.19 -22.52 0.55
C THR A 58 25.98 -21.53 1.69
N SER A 59 25.37 -20.35 1.37
CA SER A 59 24.73 -19.56 2.40
C SER A 59 23.79 -20.53 3.09
N SER A 60 24.08 -20.84 4.35
CA SER A 60 23.25 -21.76 5.10
C SER A 60 21.85 -21.14 5.15
N ALA A 61 20.79 -21.92 4.94
CA ALA A 61 19.41 -21.48 5.02
C ALA A 61 19.09 -20.73 6.35
N SER A 62 19.97 -20.87 7.36
CA SER A 62 19.92 -20.16 8.64
C SER A 62 20.36 -18.68 8.58
N GLU A 63 20.85 -18.18 7.44
CA GLU A 63 21.30 -16.79 7.33
C GLU A 63 20.21 -15.82 6.85
N THR A 64 19.06 -16.31 6.39
CA THR A 64 17.96 -15.47 5.96
C THR A 64 17.08 -15.07 7.16
N PRO A 65 16.53 -13.84 7.18
CA PRO A 65 15.63 -13.38 8.26
C PRO A 65 14.44 -14.33 8.48
N GLU A 66 13.95 -14.99 7.43
CA GLU A 66 12.84 -15.96 7.49
C GLU A 66 13.11 -17.16 8.41
N HIS A 67 14.38 -17.46 8.69
CA HIS A 67 14.77 -18.60 9.51
C HIS A 67 15.39 -18.21 10.87
N ASP A 68 15.59 -16.92 11.12
CA ASP A 68 16.25 -16.41 12.35
C ASP A 68 15.44 -15.28 12.98
N TRP A 69 14.80 -15.55 14.12
CA TRP A 69 14.03 -14.55 14.85
C TRP A 69 14.86 -13.33 15.27
N GLN A 70 16.12 -13.50 15.61
CA GLN A 70 16.94 -12.37 16.04
C GLN A 70 17.14 -11.33 14.93
N ARG A 71 17.05 -11.77 13.68
CA ARG A 71 17.07 -10.90 12.50
C ARG A 71 15.65 -10.45 12.11
N ALA A 72 14.70 -11.38 12.08
CA ALA A 72 13.33 -11.11 11.68
C ALA A 72 12.64 -10.05 12.56
N LYS A 73 12.90 -10.08 13.87
CA LYS A 73 12.27 -9.15 14.84
C LYS A 73 12.58 -7.67 14.60
N GLU A 74 13.64 -7.36 13.86
CA GLU A 74 14.02 -5.98 13.51
C GLU A 74 13.42 -5.53 12.16
N LEU A 75 12.83 -6.48 11.41
CA LEU A 75 12.37 -6.28 10.03
C LEU A 75 10.87 -6.57 9.86
N VAL A 76 10.17 -7.01 10.92
CA VAL A 76 8.75 -7.32 10.83
C VAL A 76 7.91 -6.09 11.14
N TYR A 77 6.85 -5.86 10.30
CA TYR A 77 5.92 -4.75 10.43
C TYR A 77 4.47 -5.24 10.30
N PRO A 78 3.50 -4.58 10.94
CA PRO A 78 2.10 -4.82 10.66
C PRO A 78 1.71 -4.17 9.34
N ALA A 79 0.84 -4.81 8.57
CA ALA A 79 0.32 -4.29 7.32
C ALA A 79 -1.16 -4.66 7.16
N PHE A 80 -1.93 -3.83 6.49
CA PHE A 80 -3.30 -4.19 6.13
C PHE A 80 -3.32 -5.12 4.91
N ARG A 81 -4.32 -6.00 4.88
CA ARG A 81 -4.59 -6.87 3.73
C ARG A 81 -5.96 -6.59 3.16
N PRO A 82 -6.14 -6.75 1.83
CA PRO A 82 -7.45 -6.68 1.21
C PRO A 82 -8.43 -7.68 1.81
N VAL A 83 -9.68 -7.29 1.90
CA VAL A 83 -10.79 -8.17 2.30
C VAL A 83 -10.85 -9.38 1.36
N GLY A 84 -11.03 -10.58 1.92
CA GLY A 84 -11.13 -11.84 1.16
C GLY A 84 -9.84 -12.64 1.03
N THR A 85 -8.72 -12.15 1.57
CA THR A 85 -7.50 -12.96 1.69
C THR A 85 -7.74 -14.12 2.67
N GLN A 86 -7.42 -15.36 2.25
CA GLN A 86 -7.48 -16.50 3.17
C GLN A 86 -6.34 -16.42 4.18
N CYS A 87 -6.68 -16.33 5.45
CA CYS A 87 -5.73 -16.18 6.55
C CYS A 87 -6.13 -17.08 7.72
N GLU A 88 -5.17 -17.39 8.58
CA GLU A 88 -5.39 -18.02 9.87
C GLU A 88 -5.37 -16.93 10.96
N ARG A 89 -6.35 -16.98 11.88
CA ARG A 89 -6.39 -15.99 12.97
C ARG A 89 -5.22 -16.24 13.93
N ILE A 90 -4.43 -15.20 14.18
CA ILE A 90 -3.24 -15.30 15.04
C ILE A 90 -3.60 -15.71 16.47
N GLU A 91 -4.76 -15.28 16.98
CA GLU A 91 -5.27 -15.64 18.31
C GLU A 91 -5.57 -17.14 18.46
N SER A 92 -5.88 -17.83 17.34
CA SER A 92 -6.17 -19.26 17.34
C SER A 92 -4.93 -20.11 17.09
N PHE A 93 -3.80 -19.52 16.74
CA PHE A 93 -2.56 -20.22 16.48
C PHE A 93 -1.89 -20.64 17.80
N ASP A 94 -1.79 -21.97 18.01
CA ASP A 94 -1.10 -22.57 19.15
C ASP A 94 0.23 -23.18 18.68
N LEU A 95 1.33 -22.55 19.08
CA LEU A 95 2.68 -22.98 18.74
C LEU A 95 2.98 -24.42 19.17
N MET A 96 2.50 -24.83 20.35
CA MET A 96 2.75 -26.19 20.87
C MET A 96 1.98 -27.22 20.07
N ALA A 97 0.72 -26.94 19.76
CA ALA A 97 -0.12 -27.81 18.93
C ALA A 97 0.46 -27.89 17.49
N ALA A 98 0.81 -26.76 16.88
CA ALA A 98 1.39 -26.70 15.55
C ALA A 98 2.75 -27.41 15.45
N THR A 99 3.53 -27.40 16.53
CA THR A 99 4.80 -28.15 16.59
C THR A 99 4.56 -29.65 16.73
N ALA A 100 3.51 -30.05 17.44
CA ALA A 100 3.20 -31.45 17.69
C ALA A 100 2.49 -32.14 16.51
N ASP A 101 1.64 -31.42 15.75
CA ASP A 101 0.84 -32.00 14.66
C ASP A 101 1.62 -32.25 13.38
N GLY A 102 2.79 -31.63 13.23
CA GLY A 102 3.70 -31.77 12.07
C GLY A 102 3.09 -31.29 10.74
N LYS A 103 1.98 -30.55 10.78
CA LYS A 103 1.36 -29.99 9.58
C LYS A 103 2.02 -28.67 9.19
N SER A 104 1.82 -28.29 7.94
CA SER A 104 2.24 -26.99 7.45
C SER A 104 1.16 -25.95 7.72
N HIS A 105 1.55 -24.79 8.24
CA HIS A 105 0.74 -23.63 8.56
C HIS A 105 1.19 -22.45 7.69
N THR A 106 1.00 -22.58 6.37
CA THR A 106 1.49 -21.59 5.38
C THR A 106 0.55 -20.41 5.17
N GLN A 107 -0.68 -20.49 5.70
CA GLN A 107 -1.60 -19.35 5.57
C GLN A 107 -1.07 -18.16 6.36
N PRO A 108 -1.20 -16.92 5.80
CA PRO A 108 -0.88 -15.72 6.53
C PRO A 108 -1.60 -15.66 7.88
N LEU A 109 -0.88 -15.28 8.91
CA LEU A 109 -1.50 -14.99 10.21
C LEU A 109 -2.15 -13.61 10.17
N VAL A 110 -3.38 -13.52 10.64
CA VAL A 110 -4.17 -12.29 10.64
C VAL A 110 -4.65 -11.94 12.04
N ASP A 111 -4.57 -10.64 12.35
CA ASP A 111 -5.17 -10.03 13.52
C ASP A 111 -6.41 -9.23 13.16
N GLU A 112 -7.29 -8.98 14.12
CA GLU A 112 -8.44 -8.10 13.93
C GLU A 112 -8.00 -6.64 14.09
N GLY A 113 -7.98 -5.90 12.99
CA GLY A 113 -7.65 -4.50 13.00
C GLY A 113 -8.87 -3.58 13.17
N PRO A 114 -8.64 -2.26 13.16
CA PRO A 114 -9.69 -1.26 13.33
C PRO A 114 -10.72 -1.34 12.20
N ALA A 115 -11.98 -1.10 12.52
CA ALA A 115 -13.12 -1.09 11.58
C ALA A 115 -13.26 -2.41 10.77
N GLY A 116 -12.76 -3.54 11.29
CA GLY A 116 -12.80 -4.84 10.64
C GLY A 116 -11.77 -5.03 9.53
N LEU A 117 -10.80 -4.12 9.42
CA LEU A 117 -9.66 -4.27 8.49
C LEU A 117 -8.70 -5.35 9.02
N PRO A 118 -8.39 -6.39 8.23
CA PRO A 118 -7.47 -7.41 8.68
C PRO A 118 -6.03 -6.90 8.67
N VAL A 119 -5.30 -7.16 9.76
CA VAL A 119 -3.88 -6.84 9.91
C VAL A 119 -3.07 -8.13 9.81
N VAL A 120 -2.12 -8.16 8.89
CA VAL A 120 -1.10 -9.22 8.78
C VAL A 120 0.25 -8.66 9.22
N TYR A 121 1.22 -9.57 9.31
CA TYR A 121 2.61 -9.20 9.64
C TYR A 121 3.48 -9.50 8.43
N ALA A 122 4.24 -8.50 7.99
CA ALA A 122 5.12 -8.59 6.84
C ALA A 122 6.58 -8.44 7.29
N LEU A 123 7.44 -9.30 6.79
CA LEU A 123 8.88 -9.23 6.98
C LEU A 123 9.47 -8.50 5.78
N ASP A 124 10.07 -7.35 6.02
CA ASP A 124 10.80 -6.59 5.00
C ASP A 124 12.10 -7.33 4.62
N ALA A 125 12.09 -7.93 3.44
CA ALA A 125 13.26 -8.60 2.87
C ALA A 125 14.00 -7.70 1.85
N GLY A 126 13.68 -6.41 1.79
CA GLY A 126 14.27 -5.37 0.96
C GLY A 126 13.71 -5.30 -0.45
N ALA A 127 13.72 -6.36 -1.22
CA ALA A 127 13.16 -6.38 -2.59
C ALA A 127 11.68 -6.81 -2.64
N PHE A 128 11.21 -7.45 -1.60
CA PHE A 128 9.83 -7.94 -1.45
C PHE A 128 9.53 -8.20 0.02
N ASP A 129 8.25 -8.24 0.33
CA ASP A 129 7.79 -8.57 1.68
C ASP A 129 7.38 -10.04 1.76
N VAL A 130 7.77 -10.68 2.86
CA VAL A 130 7.33 -12.04 3.19
C VAL A 130 6.24 -11.98 4.24
N ILE A 131 5.04 -12.44 3.90
CA ILE A 131 3.95 -12.45 4.86
C ILE A 131 4.15 -13.57 5.88
N VAL A 132 4.08 -13.23 7.15
CA VAL A 132 4.31 -14.16 8.26
C VAL A 132 3.15 -15.16 8.36
N SER A 133 3.50 -16.42 8.49
CA SER A 133 2.59 -17.56 8.66
C SER A 133 2.89 -18.32 9.95
N GLY A 134 2.06 -19.30 10.29
CA GLY A 134 2.30 -20.18 11.44
C GLY A 134 3.62 -20.96 11.32
N ASP A 135 4.06 -21.30 10.11
CA ASP A 135 5.35 -21.98 9.90
C ASP A 135 6.55 -21.09 10.26
N HIS A 136 6.45 -19.76 10.08
CA HIS A 136 7.45 -18.82 10.54
C HIS A 136 7.54 -18.79 12.07
N LEU A 137 6.41 -18.66 12.78
CA LEU A 137 6.40 -18.67 14.25
C LEU A 137 7.00 -19.96 14.81
N ARG A 138 6.66 -21.10 14.20
CA ARG A 138 7.23 -22.39 14.57
C ARG A 138 8.74 -22.45 14.35
N THR A 139 9.22 -21.98 13.20
CA THR A 139 10.65 -21.94 12.88
C THR A 139 11.42 -21.03 13.83
N TRP A 140 10.83 -19.88 14.18
CA TRP A 140 11.40 -18.92 15.12
C TRP A 140 11.28 -19.34 16.58
N GLY A 141 10.36 -20.26 16.90
CA GLY A 141 10.09 -20.70 18.27
C GLY A 141 9.45 -19.63 19.16
N ILE A 142 8.63 -18.75 18.57
CA ILE A 142 8.00 -17.62 19.26
C ILE A 142 6.47 -17.70 19.22
N GLY A 143 5.83 -17.02 20.17
CA GLY A 143 4.38 -16.85 20.19
C GLY A 143 3.90 -15.63 19.41
N ALA A 144 2.57 -15.53 19.27
CA ALA A 144 1.90 -14.40 18.63
C ALA A 144 2.28 -13.06 19.27
N ALA A 145 2.33 -12.99 20.59
CA ALA A 145 2.64 -11.76 21.32
C ALA A 145 4.05 -11.21 21.00
N ASP A 146 5.05 -12.10 20.87
CA ASP A 146 6.42 -11.68 20.52
C ASP A 146 6.46 -11.05 19.13
N LEU A 147 5.72 -11.63 18.16
CA LEU A 147 5.58 -11.10 16.81
C LEU A 147 4.90 -9.72 16.81
N GLN A 148 3.74 -9.63 17.48
CA GLN A 148 2.95 -8.38 17.57
C GLN A 148 3.77 -7.27 18.20
N ASP A 149 4.44 -7.53 19.33
CA ASP A 149 5.27 -6.57 20.03
C ASP A 149 6.45 -6.08 19.18
N ALA A 150 7.10 -6.98 18.44
CA ALA A 150 8.21 -6.60 17.58
C ALA A 150 7.71 -5.72 16.42
N ALA A 151 6.66 -6.14 15.75
CA ALA A 151 6.08 -5.41 14.61
C ALA A 151 5.61 -4.01 14.99
N MET A 152 4.92 -3.86 16.11
CA MET A 152 4.44 -2.56 16.59
C MET A 152 5.60 -1.64 17.03
N ARG A 153 6.66 -2.17 17.63
CA ARG A 153 7.85 -1.37 17.95
C ARG A 153 8.54 -0.85 16.70
N ASN A 154 8.71 -1.71 15.69
CA ASN A 154 9.34 -1.31 14.43
C ASN A 154 8.50 -0.23 13.73
N LEU A 155 7.18 -0.43 13.62
CA LEU A 155 6.27 0.56 13.06
C LEU A 155 6.34 1.89 13.80
N SER A 156 6.36 1.87 15.13
CA SER A 156 6.46 3.09 15.96
C SER A 156 7.78 3.82 15.70
N THR A 157 8.90 3.08 15.64
CA THR A 157 10.23 3.65 15.38
C THR A 157 10.30 4.27 13.98
N TRP A 158 9.83 3.57 12.98
CA TRP A 158 9.79 4.05 11.60
C TRP A 158 8.85 5.26 11.48
N SER A 159 7.64 5.19 12.02
CA SER A 159 6.63 6.25 11.97
C SER A 159 7.09 7.56 12.62
N ALA A 160 7.91 7.48 13.66
CA ALA A 160 8.48 8.68 14.31
C ALA A 160 9.43 9.47 13.41
N ALA A 161 10.08 8.81 12.44
CA ALA A 161 10.97 9.41 11.47
C ALA A 161 10.27 9.77 10.13
N ALA A 162 9.16 9.11 9.82
CA ALA A 162 8.43 9.30 8.57
C ALA A 162 7.73 10.66 8.52
N PRO A 163 7.89 11.42 7.42
CA PRO A 163 7.30 12.76 7.30
C PRO A 163 5.77 12.70 7.19
N TRP A 164 5.15 13.84 7.45
CA TRP A 164 3.77 14.14 7.11
C TRP A 164 3.73 15.25 6.07
N THR A 165 2.82 15.14 5.13
CA THR A 165 2.46 16.24 4.23
C THR A 165 1.21 16.90 4.80
N ASP A 166 1.21 18.24 4.90
CA ASP A 166 0.09 19.03 5.42
C ASP A 166 -0.33 20.03 4.34
N GLU A 167 -1.55 19.89 3.85
CA GLU A 167 -2.13 20.70 2.80
C GLU A 167 -3.30 21.53 3.35
N ILE A 168 -3.24 22.84 3.15
CA ILE A 168 -4.29 23.77 3.55
C ILE A 168 -4.82 24.48 2.33
N SER A 169 -6.11 24.34 2.05
CA SER A 169 -6.82 25.06 0.99
C SER A 169 -8.03 25.78 1.57
N GLY A 170 -7.87 27.09 1.76
CA GLY A 170 -8.87 27.91 2.46
C GLY A 170 -9.06 27.43 3.90
N GLU A 171 -10.22 26.88 4.18
CA GLU A 171 -10.55 26.35 5.50
C GLU A 171 -10.46 24.82 5.58
N ARG A 172 -10.15 24.15 4.47
CA ARG A 172 -9.99 22.68 4.40
C ARG A 172 -8.54 22.34 4.71
N ARG A 173 -8.35 21.30 5.51
CA ARG A 173 -7.02 20.79 5.85
C ARG A 173 -6.97 19.30 5.61
N LEU A 174 -5.88 18.86 5.00
CA LEU A 174 -5.61 17.48 4.67
C LEU A 174 -4.18 17.15 5.15
N VAL A 175 -4.03 16.04 5.84
CA VAL A 175 -2.74 15.52 6.30
C VAL A 175 -2.57 14.15 5.70
N SER A 176 -1.42 13.89 5.09
CA SER A 176 -1.14 12.59 4.47
C SER A 176 0.25 12.07 4.82
N SER A 177 0.38 10.75 4.77
CA SER A 177 1.63 10.02 4.78
C SER A 177 1.69 9.17 3.53
N ASP A 178 2.73 9.39 2.73
CA ASP A 178 3.01 8.70 1.48
C ASP A 178 4.53 8.73 1.28
N THR A 179 5.22 7.78 1.91
CA THR A 179 6.68 7.68 1.87
C THR A 179 7.17 6.74 0.77
N GLY A 180 6.30 5.88 0.28
CA GLY A 180 6.63 4.81 -0.64
C GLY A 180 7.23 3.57 0.03
N ASP A 181 7.40 3.57 1.37
CA ASP A 181 7.98 2.43 2.10
C ASP A 181 6.97 1.30 2.36
N GLY A 182 5.66 1.57 2.17
CA GLY A 182 4.61 0.57 2.32
C GLY A 182 4.06 0.39 3.73
N TRP A 183 4.45 1.22 4.69
CA TRP A 183 3.97 1.15 6.07
C TRP A 183 3.05 2.31 6.45
N ASP A 184 2.80 3.23 5.52
CA ASP A 184 2.07 4.48 5.75
C ASP A 184 0.64 4.25 6.25
N ALA A 185 -0.12 3.37 5.59
CA ALA A 185 -1.46 3.02 6.03
C ALA A 185 -1.48 2.41 7.44
N ALA A 186 -0.48 1.60 7.78
CA ALA A 186 -0.39 0.94 9.07
C ALA A 186 -0.15 1.92 10.24
N ARG A 187 0.31 3.15 9.97
CA ARG A 187 0.49 4.18 11.01
C ARG A 187 -0.76 4.42 11.84
N ILE A 188 -1.94 4.21 11.26
CA ILE A 188 -3.22 4.37 11.98
C ILE A 188 -3.41 3.37 13.14
N LEU A 189 -2.59 2.32 13.20
CA LEU A 189 -2.56 1.37 14.33
C LEU A 189 -1.88 1.95 15.57
N LEU A 190 -1.12 3.04 15.43
CA LEU A 190 -0.34 3.65 16.51
C LEU A 190 -1.19 4.69 17.27
N PRO A 191 -1.29 4.58 18.60
CA PRO A 191 -1.98 5.57 19.42
C PRO A 191 -1.44 6.99 19.23
N ASP A 192 -0.11 7.14 19.12
CA ASP A 192 0.53 8.45 18.93
C ASP A 192 0.12 9.12 17.60
N VAL A 193 -0.12 8.34 16.56
CA VAL A 193 -0.63 8.82 15.26
C VAL A 193 -2.08 9.27 15.39
N ILE A 194 -2.92 8.49 16.07
CA ILE A 194 -4.30 8.84 16.37
C ILE A 194 -4.37 10.16 17.15
N ASP A 195 -3.51 10.30 18.16
CA ASP A 195 -3.42 11.52 18.97
C ASP A 195 -2.92 12.71 18.13
N HIS A 196 -1.94 12.48 17.24
CA HIS A 196 -1.46 13.49 16.30
C HIS A 196 -2.59 13.99 15.41
N LEU A 197 -3.28 13.10 14.70
CA LEU A 197 -4.38 13.46 13.82
C LEU A 197 -5.53 14.15 14.57
N THR A 198 -5.84 13.68 15.78
CA THR A 198 -6.87 14.29 16.64
C THR A 198 -6.50 15.71 17.01
N ARG A 199 -5.24 15.97 17.37
CA ARG A 199 -4.75 17.30 17.74
C ARG A 199 -4.73 18.26 16.55
N GLU A 200 -4.29 17.77 15.38
CA GLU A 200 -4.11 18.61 14.19
C GLU A 200 -5.44 18.91 13.46
N LEU A 201 -6.33 17.94 13.36
CA LEU A 201 -7.55 18.04 12.57
C LEU A 201 -8.83 18.21 13.41
N GLY A 202 -8.85 17.65 14.62
CA GLY A 202 -10.03 17.65 15.49
C GLY A 202 -10.62 19.03 15.80
N PRO A 203 -9.80 20.08 16.06
CA PRO A 203 -10.31 21.43 16.31
C PRO A 203 -11.09 22.04 15.13
N HIS A 204 -10.89 21.50 13.94
CA HIS A 204 -11.47 22.05 12.71
C HIS A 204 -12.73 21.32 12.22
N GLY A 205 -13.05 20.15 12.78
CA GLY A 205 -14.24 19.38 12.38
C GLY A 205 -14.14 17.89 12.71
N ARG A 206 -14.96 17.10 12.01
CA ARG A 206 -14.87 15.63 12.03
C ARG A 206 -13.63 15.19 11.26
N ILE A 207 -13.00 14.12 11.67
CA ILE A 207 -11.77 13.65 11.03
C ILE A 207 -12.11 12.48 10.11
N LEU A 208 -11.98 12.68 8.81
CA LEU A 208 -12.08 11.62 7.80
C LEU A 208 -10.73 10.93 7.66
N ILE A 209 -10.75 9.62 7.47
CA ILE A 209 -9.58 8.79 7.24
C ILE A 209 -9.79 7.95 5.98
N GLY A 210 -8.80 7.95 5.09
CA GLY A 210 -8.72 7.07 3.93
C GLY A 210 -7.48 6.18 4.03
N LEU A 211 -7.68 4.90 3.71
CA LEU A 211 -6.63 3.89 3.63
C LEU A 211 -6.76 3.19 2.27
N PRO A 212 -6.53 3.91 1.16
CA PRO A 212 -6.78 3.35 -0.17
C PRO A 212 -5.82 2.22 -0.53
N GLU A 213 -4.56 2.33 -0.12
CA GLU A 213 -3.50 1.36 -0.36
C GLU A 213 -2.45 1.39 0.76
N ARG A 214 -1.52 0.43 0.76
CA ARG A 214 -0.54 0.26 1.83
C ARG A 214 0.43 1.44 2.00
N HIS A 215 0.70 2.17 0.93
CA HIS A 215 1.62 3.30 0.91
C HIS A 215 0.97 4.62 1.33
N ILE A 216 -0.35 4.67 1.52
CA ILE A 216 -1.08 5.92 1.73
C ILE A 216 -1.98 5.86 2.97
N LEU A 217 -1.73 6.78 3.89
CA LEU A 217 -2.67 7.21 4.92
C LEU A 217 -3.05 8.66 4.64
N VAL A 218 -4.31 8.93 4.39
CA VAL A 218 -4.82 10.28 4.23
C VAL A 218 -5.86 10.60 5.30
N ALA A 219 -5.78 11.80 5.86
CA ALA A 219 -6.72 12.30 6.86
C ALA A 219 -7.16 13.72 6.52
N GLY A 220 -8.44 14.01 6.67
CA GLY A 220 -9.01 15.32 6.34
C GLY A 220 -9.97 15.84 7.41
N SER A 221 -10.00 17.16 7.59
CA SER A 221 -10.93 17.82 8.50
C SER A 221 -12.24 18.18 7.80
N LEU A 222 -13.33 17.46 8.11
CA LEU A 222 -14.66 17.70 7.57
C LEU A 222 -15.42 18.69 8.46
N ARG A 223 -15.71 19.87 7.92
CA ARG A 223 -16.52 20.89 8.58
C ARG A 223 -18.01 20.59 8.46
N PRO A 224 -18.84 21.15 9.34
CA PRO A 224 -20.28 21.06 9.20
C PRO A 224 -20.74 21.62 7.84
N ASN A 225 -21.59 20.86 7.13
CA ASN A 225 -22.16 21.21 5.81
C ASN A 225 -21.15 21.34 4.65
N ASP A 226 -19.95 20.79 4.78
CA ASP A 226 -18.98 20.73 3.68
C ASP A 226 -19.10 19.39 2.93
N ASP A 227 -20.28 19.13 2.37
CA ASP A 227 -20.58 17.89 1.63
C ASP A 227 -19.70 17.75 0.37
N GLU A 228 -19.26 18.90 -0.20
CA GLU A 228 -18.33 18.90 -1.33
C GLU A 228 -16.98 18.30 -0.95
N PHE A 229 -16.42 18.70 0.20
CA PHE A 229 -15.17 18.14 0.68
C PHE A 229 -15.31 16.64 0.98
N ALA A 230 -16.40 16.24 1.62
CA ALA A 230 -16.66 14.82 1.88
C ALA A 230 -16.72 14.00 0.59
N SER A 231 -17.36 14.54 -0.48
CA SER A 231 -17.41 13.87 -1.79
C SER A 231 -16.04 13.78 -2.44
N LEU A 232 -15.28 14.88 -2.48
CA LEU A 232 -13.94 14.92 -3.06
C LEU A 232 -12.97 13.94 -2.33
N PHE A 233 -13.08 13.88 -1.00
CA PHE A 233 -12.28 12.96 -0.20
C PHE A 233 -12.61 11.49 -0.51
N ALA A 234 -13.89 11.17 -0.67
CA ALA A 234 -14.34 9.84 -1.02
C ALA A 234 -13.93 9.45 -2.44
N ASP A 235 -14.07 10.37 -3.40
CA ASP A 235 -13.63 10.15 -4.78
C ASP A 235 -12.13 9.88 -4.84
N PHE A 236 -11.33 10.65 -4.09
CA PHE A 236 -9.88 10.42 -3.97
C PHE A 236 -9.57 9.02 -3.43
N VAL A 237 -10.21 8.58 -2.34
CA VAL A 237 -9.99 7.25 -1.76
C VAL A 237 -10.39 6.15 -2.75
N LEU A 238 -11.53 6.32 -3.44
CA LEU A 238 -12.04 5.36 -4.40
C LEU A 238 -11.13 5.23 -5.63
N GLU A 239 -10.70 6.36 -6.20
CA GLU A 239 -9.84 6.40 -7.39
C GLU A 239 -8.46 5.83 -7.09
N THR A 240 -7.85 6.26 -5.98
CA THR A 240 -6.54 5.77 -5.54
C THR A 240 -6.57 4.26 -5.30
N SER A 241 -7.56 3.77 -4.55
CA SER A 241 -7.73 2.32 -4.32
C SER A 241 -8.01 1.55 -5.61
N GLY A 242 -8.70 2.17 -6.59
CA GLY A 242 -8.99 1.55 -7.88
C GLY A 242 -7.78 1.38 -8.79
N GLY A 243 -6.77 2.23 -8.63
CA GLY A 243 -5.51 2.20 -9.38
C GLY A 243 -4.35 1.51 -8.67
N ALA A 244 -4.53 1.13 -7.40
CA ALA A 244 -3.47 0.59 -6.56
C ALA A 244 -3.14 -0.87 -6.90
N ASP A 245 -1.86 -1.22 -6.83
CA ASP A 245 -1.39 -2.61 -6.93
C ASP A 245 -1.75 -3.42 -5.67
N GLU A 246 -1.74 -2.77 -4.51
CA GLU A 246 -2.06 -3.37 -3.20
C GLU A 246 -3.18 -2.59 -2.48
N PRO A 247 -4.42 -2.63 -3.01
CA PRO A 247 -5.52 -1.89 -2.42
C PRO A 247 -5.90 -2.47 -1.05
N ILE A 248 -6.22 -1.59 -0.08
CA ILE A 248 -6.70 -1.99 1.25
C ILE A 248 -8.23 -1.88 1.30
N ASP A 249 -8.75 -0.66 1.22
CA ASP A 249 -10.18 -0.40 1.33
C ASP A 249 -10.60 0.83 0.52
N ARG A 250 -11.83 0.83 0.05
CA ARG A 250 -12.45 1.94 -0.70
C ARG A 250 -13.35 2.79 0.15
N ARG A 251 -13.62 2.37 1.38
CA ARG A 251 -14.45 3.10 2.32
C ARG A 251 -13.69 4.29 2.89
N VAL A 252 -14.44 5.33 3.18
CA VAL A 252 -13.97 6.41 4.06
C VAL A 252 -14.35 6.04 5.48
N PHE A 253 -13.44 6.27 6.39
CA PHE A 253 -13.66 6.11 7.82
C PHE A 253 -13.72 7.48 8.50
N GLU A 254 -14.26 7.50 9.70
CA GLU A 254 -14.22 8.64 10.62
C GLU A 254 -13.50 8.24 11.89
N LEU A 255 -12.64 9.11 12.38
CA LEU A 255 -11.97 8.93 13.66
C LEU A 255 -12.84 9.49 14.79
N VAL A 256 -13.46 8.60 15.57
CA VAL A 256 -14.37 8.96 16.67
C VAL A 256 -13.85 8.38 17.96
N GLY A 257 -13.48 9.25 18.91
CA GLY A 257 -12.97 8.82 20.23
C GLY A 257 -11.76 7.88 20.13
N GLY A 258 -10.86 8.12 19.18
CA GLY A 258 -9.68 7.31 18.94
C GLY A 258 -9.94 5.98 18.19
N ARG A 259 -11.13 5.79 17.62
CA ARG A 259 -11.49 4.58 16.89
C ARG A 259 -11.92 4.93 15.47
N LEU A 260 -11.55 4.07 14.50
CA LEU A 260 -12.09 4.14 13.16
C LEU A 260 -13.50 3.56 13.14
N VAL A 261 -14.44 4.31 12.58
CA VAL A 261 -15.79 3.87 12.26
C VAL A 261 -16.06 4.18 10.79
N GLU A 262 -16.88 3.40 10.13
CA GLU A 262 -17.24 3.67 8.74
C GLU A 262 -18.02 5.01 8.66
N PHE A 263 -17.61 5.88 7.74
CA PHE A 263 -18.24 7.18 7.55
C PHE A 263 -19.58 7.05 6.84
N ALA A 264 -20.67 7.30 7.56
CA ALA A 264 -22.05 7.15 7.06
C ALA A 264 -22.58 8.36 6.28
N GLY A 265 -21.75 9.41 6.05
CA GLY A 265 -22.22 10.69 5.54
C GLY A 265 -22.31 10.82 4.01
N ILE A 266 -21.82 9.85 3.23
CA ILE A 266 -21.88 9.89 1.76
C ILE A 266 -22.92 8.88 1.32
N VAL A 267 -24.16 9.35 1.14
CA VAL A 267 -25.14 8.57 0.38
C VAL A 267 -24.72 8.68 -1.07
N ALA A 268 -24.20 7.59 -1.64
CA ALA A 268 -23.93 7.50 -3.07
C ALA A 268 -25.19 7.93 -3.84
N ARG A 269 -25.05 8.99 -4.63
CA ARG A 269 -26.08 9.45 -5.54
C ARG A 269 -26.04 8.66 -6.84
#